data_86ca6654390e0d7ca9d2d8bcf50759ee
#
_entry.id   86ca6654390e0d7ca9d2d8bcf50759ee
#
_cell.length_a   1.000
_cell.length_b   1.000
_cell.length_c   1.000
_cell.angle_alpha   90.00
_cell.angle_beta   90.00
_cell.angle_gamma   90.00
#
_symmetry.space_group_name_H-M   'P 1'
#
loop_
_entity.id
_entity.type
_entity.pdbx_description
1 polymer ?
#
loop_
_entity_poly.entity_id
_entity_poly.type
_entity_poly.pdbx_seq_one_letter_code
_entity_poly.pdbx_strand_id
1 'polypeptide(L)'
;MVKKQIEVELHPETQSLFEEVESSFPGLIQNLVGDFRAWLESDLEYWPRRFGKVSYYNQPPSVRSASLLHVHICMPPREGFSDRIPVSDRKCKVGEPERDAALVYVQGEFHEERYCILALLYPNAHEKAQEEKTILGLASLARNFRDEN
;
A
#
# COMPACT_ATOMS: atom_id res chain seq x y z
N MET A 1 -20.86 7.39 -16.10
CA MET A 1 -20.56 6.67 -14.87
C MET A 1 -20.07 7.65 -13.80
N VAL A 2 -20.70 7.62 -12.64
CA VAL A 2 -20.34 8.53 -11.55
C VAL A 2 -19.10 7.97 -10.85
N LYS A 3 -18.02 8.76 -10.80
CA LYS A 3 -16.84 8.39 -10.04
C LYS A 3 -17.16 8.43 -8.55
N LYS A 4 -16.69 7.44 -7.82
CA LYS A 4 -16.73 7.47 -6.36
C LYS A 4 -15.83 8.59 -5.86
N GLN A 5 -16.27 9.29 -4.83
CA GLN A 5 -15.41 10.22 -4.14
C GLN A 5 -14.62 9.46 -3.08
N ILE A 6 -13.33 9.36 -3.29
CA ILE A 6 -12.42 8.65 -2.38
C ILE A 6 -11.53 9.67 -1.67
N GLU A 7 -11.47 9.56 -0.36
CA GLU A 7 -10.60 10.37 0.48
C GLU A 7 -9.40 9.52 0.88
N VAL A 8 -8.21 10.02 0.59
CA VAL A 8 -6.95 9.32 0.89
C VAL A 8 -6.07 10.23 1.72
N GLU A 9 -5.54 9.70 2.83
CA GLU A 9 -4.55 10.40 3.63
C GLU A 9 -3.34 9.52 3.87
N LEU A 10 -2.19 10.15 4.10
CA LEU A 10 -1.00 9.49 4.59
C LEU A 10 -1.00 9.58 6.12
N HIS A 11 -0.68 8.48 6.79
CA HIS A 11 -0.71 8.47 8.25
C HIS A 11 0.38 9.37 8.83
N PRO A 12 0.05 10.30 9.75
CA PRO A 12 1.04 11.24 10.29
C PRO A 12 2.16 10.56 11.10
N GLU A 13 1.87 9.45 11.77
CA GLU A 13 2.88 8.77 12.60
C GLU A 13 3.94 8.02 11.78
N THR A 14 3.70 7.80 10.49
CA THR A 14 4.65 7.12 9.61
C THR A 14 5.27 8.05 8.57
N GLN A 15 5.13 9.34 8.75
CA GLN A 15 5.59 10.33 7.78
C GLN A 15 7.08 10.19 7.44
N SER A 16 7.90 9.83 8.42
CA SER A 16 9.34 9.63 8.20
C SER A 16 9.63 8.55 7.18
N LEU A 17 8.81 7.49 7.12
CA LEU A 17 8.97 6.42 6.14
C LEU A 17 8.73 6.93 4.71
N PHE A 18 7.72 7.77 4.54
CA PHE A 18 7.43 8.38 3.24
C PHE A 18 8.51 9.36 2.83
N GLU A 19 9.04 10.14 3.78
CA GLU A 19 10.11 11.09 3.51
C GLU A 19 11.39 10.41 3.07
N GLU A 20 11.73 9.26 3.63
CA GLU A 20 12.88 8.47 3.22
C GLU A 20 12.77 8.05 1.75
N VAL A 21 11.60 7.54 1.36
CA VAL A 21 11.37 7.13 -0.02
C VAL A 21 11.37 8.35 -0.95
N GLU A 22 10.73 9.43 -0.54
CA GLU A 22 10.69 10.67 -1.32
C GLU A 22 12.09 11.24 -1.56
N SER A 23 12.97 11.12 -0.58
CA SER A 23 14.37 11.55 -0.69
C SER A 23 15.11 10.79 -1.78
N SER A 24 14.83 9.49 -1.93
CA SER A 24 15.48 8.64 -2.94
C SER A 24 14.79 8.72 -4.29
N PHE A 25 13.48 8.98 -4.31
CA PHE A 25 12.66 8.97 -5.52
C PHE A 25 11.71 10.19 -5.51
N PRO A 26 12.24 11.40 -5.79
CA PRO A 26 11.42 12.62 -5.73
C PRO A 26 10.15 12.53 -6.59
N GLY A 27 9.01 12.86 -5.99
CA GLY A 27 7.72 12.83 -6.67
C GLY A 27 7.00 11.49 -6.62
N LEU A 28 7.68 10.41 -6.20
CA LEU A 28 7.08 9.08 -6.23
C LEU A 28 5.87 8.96 -5.30
N ILE A 29 5.97 9.46 -4.08
CA ILE A 29 4.87 9.33 -3.11
C ILE A 29 3.61 10.01 -3.64
N GLN A 30 3.73 11.22 -4.16
CA GLN A 30 2.60 11.94 -4.73
C GLN A 30 1.99 11.19 -5.91
N ASN A 31 2.83 10.61 -6.77
CA ASN A 31 2.36 9.80 -7.90
C ASN A 31 1.62 8.55 -7.43
N LEU A 32 2.14 7.87 -6.41
CA LEU A 32 1.49 6.68 -5.85
C LEU A 32 0.14 7.03 -5.20
N VAL A 33 0.05 8.15 -4.49
CA VAL A 33 -1.21 8.59 -3.89
C VAL A 33 -2.25 8.89 -4.98
N GLY A 34 -1.85 9.56 -6.04
CA GLY A 34 -2.73 9.85 -7.18
C GLY A 34 -3.21 8.58 -7.87
N ASP A 35 -2.31 7.65 -8.13
CA ASP A 35 -2.65 6.35 -8.71
C ASP A 35 -3.56 5.54 -7.81
N PHE A 36 -3.29 5.54 -6.51
CA PHE A 36 -4.10 4.84 -5.51
C PHE A 36 -5.53 5.37 -5.52
N ARG A 37 -5.70 6.69 -5.52
CA ARG A 37 -7.03 7.30 -5.58
C ARG A 37 -7.75 6.93 -6.87
N ALA A 38 -7.09 7.05 -8.02
CA ALA A 38 -7.68 6.73 -9.32
C ALA A 38 -8.10 5.25 -9.39
N TRP A 39 -7.28 4.36 -8.84
CA TRP A 39 -7.56 2.93 -8.75
C TRP A 39 -8.85 2.66 -7.99
N LEU A 40 -9.01 3.28 -6.82
CA LEU A 40 -10.20 3.11 -5.99
C LEU A 40 -11.43 3.81 -6.58
N GLU A 41 -11.27 4.99 -7.17
CA GLU A 41 -12.37 5.71 -7.80
C GLU A 41 -12.95 4.95 -9.01
N SER A 42 -12.14 4.12 -9.64
CA SER A 42 -12.55 3.28 -10.77
C SER A 42 -13.15 1.93 -10.34
N ASP A 43 -13.33 1.68 -9.05
CA ASP A 43 -13.71 0.36 -8.50
C ASP A 43 -12.74 -0.74 -8.93
N LEU A 44 -11.45 -0.44 -8.94
CA LEU A 44 -10.36 -1.35 -9.31
C LEU A 44 -10.40 -1.79 -10.78
N GLU A 45 -11.13 -1.09 -11.63
CA GLU A 45 -11.12 -1.35 -13.08
C GLU A 45 -9.86 -0.81 -13.74
N TYR A 46 -9.43 0.39 -13.31
CA TYR A 46 -8.15 0.96 -13.73
C TYR A 46 -7.06 0.45 -12.79
N TRP A 47 -6.09 -0.27 -13.33
CA TRP A 47 -4.98 -0.80 -12.53
C TRP A 47 -3.69 -0.08 -12.91
N PRO A 48 -3.16 0.79 -12.04
CA PRO A 48 -1.92 1.51 -12.34
C PRO A 48 -0.77 0.55 -12.65
N ARG A 49 0.10 0.93 -13.59
CA ARG A 49 1.20 0.07 -14.03
C ARG A 49 2.18 -0.31 -12.91
N ARG A 50 2.33 0.56 -11.91
CA ARG A 50 3.19 0.28 -10.76
C ARG A 50 2.53 -0.65 -9.73
N PHE A 51 1.21 -0.86 -9.83
CA PHE A 51 0.47 -1.65 -8.86
C PHE A 51 0.40 -3.10 -9.30
N GLY A 52 0.76 -3.99 -8.38
CA GLY A 52 0.67 -5.42 -8.58
C GLY A 52 -0.47 -6.02 -7.79
N LYS A 53 -0.24 -7.25 -7.30
CA LYS A 53 -1.23 -8.00 -6.54
C LYS A 53 -1.55 -7.29 -5.22
N VAL A 54 -2.83 -7.29 -4.87
CA VAL A 54 -3.31 -6.80 -3.57
C VAL A 54 -3.74 -7.98 -2.70
N SER A 55 -3.44 -7.92 -1.41
CA SER A 55 -3.90 -8.92 -0.45
C SER A 55 -3.87 -8.39 0.97
N TYR A 56 -4.52 -9.12 1.89
CA TYR A 56 -4.44 -8.82 3.32
C TYR A 56 -3.17 -9.41 3.92
N TYR A 57 -2.67 -8.77 4.97
CA TYR A 57 -1.68 -9.40 5.85
C TYR A 57 -2.43 -10.28 6.85
N ASN A 58 -2.02 -11.54 6.94
CA ASN A 58 -2.69 -12.54 7.79
C ASN A 58 -1.81 -13.10 8.91
N GLN A 59 -0.55 -12.72 8.95
CA GLN A 59 0.39 -13.21 9.94
C GLN A 59 1.11 -12.05 10.63
N PRO A 60 1.29 -12.12 11.95
CA PRO A 60 0.70 -13.14 12.85
C PRO A 60 -0.83 -13.05 12.88
N PRO A 61 -1.53 -14.09 13.38
CA PRO A 61 -3.02 -14.14 13.32
C PRO A 61 -3.74 -12.92 13.85
N SER A 62 -3.19 -12.24 14.86
CA SER A 62 -3.78 -11.02 15.42
C SER A 62 -3.88 -9.88 14.43
N VAL A 63 -3.07 -9.88 13.38
CA VAL A 63 -3.07 -8.84 12.34
C VAL A 63 -4.33 -8.94 11.46
N ARG A 64 -4.88 -10.13 11.33
CA ARG A 64 -6.05 -10.36 10.47
C ARG A 64 -7.23 -9.44 10.83
N SER A 65 -7.46 -9.20 12.10
CA SER A 65 -8.58 -8.36 12.58
C SER A 65 -8.40 -6.87 12.25
N ALA A 66 -7.20 -6.46 11.87
CA ALA A 66 -6.91 -5.06 11.54
C ALA A 66 -7.33 -4.69 10.11
N SER A 67 -7.66 -5.68 9.28
CA SER A 67 -7.99 -5.47 7.87
C SER A 67 -6.89 -4.72 7.11
N LEU A 68 -5.64 -5.07 7.41
CA LEU A 68 -4.45 -4.43 6.87
C LEU A 68 -4.15 -4.97 5.47
N LEU A 69 -4.28 -4.10 4.47
CA LEU A 69 -4.10 -4.44 3.06
C LEU A 69 -2.73 -3.98 2.57
N HIS A 70 -2.23 -4.66 1.56
CA HIS A 70 -1.05 -4.20 0.85
C HIS A 70 -1.15 -4.53 -0.63
N VAL A 71 -0.52 -3.67 -1.44
CA VAL A 71 -0.40 -3.86 -2.87
C VAL A 71 1.08 -3.80 -3.24
N HIS A 72 1.54 -4.78 -4.04
CA HIS A 72 2.91 -4.79 -4.54
C HIS A 72 3.16 -3.58 -5.43
N ILE A 73 4.29 -2.91 -5.22
CA ILE A 73 4.66 -1.72 -5.99
C ILE A 73 5.92 -2.01 -6.80
N CYS A 74 5.85 -1.72 -8.10
CA CYS A 74 7.02 -1.75 -8.96
C CYS A 74 7.77 -0.44 -8.82
N MET A 75 8.97 -0.49 -8.26
CA MET A 75 9.77 0.70 -7.95
C MET A 75 10.62 1.16 -9.12
N PRO A 76 10.93 2.48 -9.18
CA PRO A 76 11.92 2.97 -10.15
C PRO A 76 13.27 2.27 -9.97
N PRO A 77 14.10 2.14 -11.01
CA PRO A 77 13.97 2.80 -12.32
C PRO A 77 12.98 2.13 -13.28
N ARG A 78 12.37 1.02 -12.89
CA ARG A 78 11.33 0.40 -13.70
C ARG A 78 10.10 1.31 -13.72
N GLU A 79 9.43 1.35 -14.87
CA GLU A 79 8.24 2.18 -15.04
C GLU A 79 6.96 1.52 -14.51
N GLY A 80 6.97 0.20 -14.40
CA GLY A 80 5.84 -0.58 -13.94
C GLY A 80 5.96 -2.05 -14.29
N PHE A 81 4.97 -2.81 -13.88
CA PHE A 81 4.84 -4.21 -14.29
C PHE A 81 4.48 -4.29 -15.77
N SER A 82 4.89 -5.37 -16.44
CA SER A 82 4.52 -5.60 -17.83
C SER A 82 3.01 -5.79 -17.94
N ASP A 83 2.40 -5.19 -18.99
CA ASP A 83 0.97 -5.34 -19.27
C ASP A 83 0.60 -6.78 -19.61
N ARG A 84 1.59 -7.60 -19.97
CA ARG A 84 1.39 -9.02 -20.30
C ARG A 84 1.24 -9.90 -19.08
N ILE A 85 1.61 -9.38 -17.90
CA ILE A 85 1.51 -10.14 -16.65
C ILE A 85 0.14 -9.86 -16.03
N PRO A 86 -0.69 -10.89 -15.79
CA PRO A 86 -1.96 -10.70 -15.08
C PRO A 86 -1.72 -10.07 -13.71
N VAL A 87 -2.65 -9.22 -13.27
CA VAL A 87 -2.51 -8.51 -11.99
C VAL A 87 -2.22 -9.45 -10.82
N SER A 88 -2.88 -10.61 -10.79
CA SER A 88 -2.69 -11.60 -9.73
C SER A 88 -1.27 -12.17 -9.67
N ASP A 89 -0.50 -12.03 -10.75
CA ASP A 89 0.88 -12.51 -10.83
C ASP A 89 1.92 -11.39 -10.72
N ARG A 90 1.48 -10.15 -10.56
CA ARG A 90 2.37 -8.99 -10.41
C ARG A 90 2.85 -8.91 -8.97
N LYS A 91 3.90 -9.66 -8.66
CA LYS A 91 4.48 -9.75 -7.32
C LYS A 91 5.93 -9.30 -7.33
N CYS A 92 6.35 -8.69 -6.23
CA CYS A 92 7.76 -8.42 -6.00
C CYS A 92 8.44 -9.71 -5.56
N LYS A 93 9.71 -9.89 -5.94
CA LYS A 93 10.47 -11.09 -5.60
C LYS A 93 11.15 -10.95 -4.24
N VAL A 94 11.01 -11.97 -3.42
CA VAL A 94 11.77 -12.10 -2.19
C VAL A 94 13.25 -12.24 -2.55
N GLY A 95 14.11 -11.52 -1.82
CA GLY A 95 15.55 -11.60 -2.04
C GLY A 95 16.11 -10.57 -3.02
N GLU A 96 15.27 -9.71 -3.57
CA GLU A 96 15.68 -8.56 -4.39
C GLU A 96 15.25 -7.27 -3.68
N PRO A 97 16.03 -6.80 -2.67
CA PRO A 97 15.61 -5.72 -1.76
C PRO A 97 15.11 -4.45 -2.45
N GLU A 98 15.82 -4.01 -3.45
CA GLU A 98 15.55 -2.75 -4.15
C GLU A 98 14.36 -2.83 -5.11
N ARG A 99 13.82 -4.04 -5.31
CA ARG A 99 12.68 -4.31 -6.17
C ARG A 99 11.49 -4.82 -5.38
N ASP A 100 11.62 -4.85 -4.04
CA ASP A 100 10.61 -5.38 -3.14
C ASP A 100 9.97 -4.24 -2.35
N ALA A 101 8.79 -3.83 -2.80
CA ALA A 101 8.04 -2.72 -2.19
C ALA A 101 6.56 -3.08 -2.06
N ALA A 102 5.95 -2.61 -0.98
CA ALA A 102 4.53 -2.79 -0.74
C ALA A 102 3.91 -1.51 -0.16
N LEU A 103 2.83 -1.07 -0.77
CA LEU A 103 2.04 0.04 -0.24
C LEU A 103 1.01 -0.54 0.72
N VAL A 104 1.11 -0.18 1.99
CA VAL A 104 0.28 -0.72 3.06
C VAL A 104 -0.81 0.30 3.39
N TYR A 105 -2.06 -0.17 3.42
CA TYR A 105 -3.19 0.73 3.60
C TYR A 105 -4.35 0.07 4.32
N VAL A 106 -5.31 0.88 4.72
CA VAL A 106 -6.52 0.43 5.40
C VAL A 106 -7.71 1.28 4.94
N GLN A 107 -8.87 0.65 4.91
CA GLN A 107 -10.14 1.31 4.58
C GLN A 107 -10.93 1.58 5.86
N GLY A 108 -11.65 2.71 5.91
CA GLY A 108 -12.55 3.00 7.01
C GLY A 108 -13.66 1.95 7.11
N GLU A 109 -14.09 1.66 8.35
CA GLU A 109 -15.13 0.66 8.60
C GLU A 109 -16.53 1.22 8.35
N PHE A 110 -16.79 2.42 8.83
CA PHE A 110 -18.09 3.09 8.73
C PHE A 110 -18.15 4.06 7.56
N HIS A 111 -16.99 4.51 7.09
CA HIS A 111 -16.83 5.41 5.95
C HIS A 111 -15.95 4.72 4.91
N GLU A 112 -16.57 3.90 4.09
CA GLU A 112 -15.85 3.08 3.09
C GLU A 112 -15.12 3.90 2.04
N GLU A 113 -15.48 5.18 1.87
CA GLU A 113 -14.82 6.10 0.96
C GLU A 113 -13.51 6.66 1.52
N ARG A 114 -13.21 6.40 2.79
CA ARG A 114 -12.00 6.90 3.46
C ARG A 114 -10.94 5.81 3.55
N TYR A 115 -9.74 6.16 3.11
CA TYR A 115 -8.58 5.27 3.12
C TYR A 115 -7.40 5.98 3.75
N CYS A 116 -6.58 5.22 4.43
CA CYS A 116 -5.32 5.71 4.97
C CYS A 116 -4.17 4.86 4.46
N ILE A 117 -3.18 5.49 3.84
CA ILE A 117 -1.93 4.83 3.46
C ILE A 117 -1.04 4.90 4.69
N LEU A 118 -0.69 3.73 5.22
CA LEU A 118 0.07 3.60 6.47
C LEU A 118 1.56 3.58 6.25
N ALA A 119 2.02 3.02 5.14
CA ALA A 119 3.44 2.92 4.86
C ALA A 119 3.70 2.51 3.41
N LEU A 120 4.87 2.88 2.92
CA LEU A 120 5.47 2.20 1.77
C LEU A 120 6.66 1.43 2.34
N LEU A 121 6.52 0.12 2.45
CA LEU A 121 7.59 -0.75 2.92
C LEU A 121 8.60 -0.92 1.77
N TYR A 122 9.81 -0.42 1.97
CA TYR A 122 10.87 -0.44 0.98
C TYR A 122 12.20 -0.07 1.66
N PRO A 123 13.32 -0.70 1.34
CA PRO A 123 13.44 -1.94 0.56
C PRO A 123 12.99 -3.16 1.38
N ASN A 124 13.06 -4.36 0.78
CA ASN A 124 12.75 -5.61 1.45
C ASN A 124 11.35 -5.63 2.10
N ALA A 125 10.32 -5.31 1.34
CA ALA A 125 8.96 -5.28 1.88
C ALA A 125 8.54 -6.60 2.52
N HIS A 126 8.91 -7.75 1.93
CA HIS A 126 8.57 -9.06 2.48
C HIS A 126 9.22 -9.27 3.84
N GLU A 127 10.49 -8.95 3.97
CA GLU A 127 11.22 -9.09 5.23
C GLU A 127 10.66 -8.15 6.30
N LYS A 128 10.40 -6.89 5.93
CA LYS A 128 9.83 -5.91 6.85
C LYS A 128 8.46 -6.30 7.36
N ALA A 129 7.63 -6.90 6.50
CA ALA A 129 6.31 -7.38 6.90
C ALA A 129 6.37 -8.57 7.83
N GLN A 130 7.49 -9.31 7.86
CA GLN A 130 7.71 -10.43 8.78
C GLN A 130 8.26 -10.00 10.12
N GLU A 131 8.75 -8.76 10.24
CA GLU A 131 9.18 -8.21 11.52
C GLU A 131 7.95 -7.96 12.39
N GLU A 132 7.84 -8.70 13.49
CA GLU A 132 6.67 -8.63 14.36
C GLU A 132 6.37 -7.21 14.83
N LYS A 133 7.38 -6.48 15.26
CA LYS A 133 7.22 -5.09 15.73
C LYS A 133 6.64 -4.19 14.63
N THR A 134 7.13 -4.33 13.40
CA THR A 134 6.67 -3.54 12.26
C THR A 134 5.22 -3.83 11.93
N ILE A 135 4.89 -5.11 11.75
CA ILE A 135 3.54 -5.48 11.29
C ILE A 135 2.49 -5.24 12.39
N LEU A 136 2.82 -5.48 13.66
CA LEU A 136 1.91 -5.21 14.78
C LEU A 136 1.69 -3.70 14.95
N GLY A 137 2.72 -2.90 14.74
CA GLY A 137 2.60 -1.44 14.77
C GLY A 137 1.66 -0.93 13.70
N LEU A 138 1.83 -1.40 12.47
CA LEU A 138 0.95 -1.02 11.36
C LEU A 138 -0.49 -1.50 11.60
N ALA A 139 -0.67 -2.69 12.13
CA ALA A 139 -1.98 -3.21 12.47
C ALA A 139 -2.69 -2.36 13.54
N SER A 140 -1.93 -1.87 14.52
CA SER A 140 -2.47 -0.99 15.55
C SER A 140 -2.96 0.33 14.94
N LEU A 141 -2.17 0.93 14.04
CA LEU A 141 -2.59 2.15 13.34
C LEU A 141 -3.83 1.90 12.48
N ALA A 142 -3.88 0.75 11.82
CA ALA A 142 -5.04 0.38 11.01
C ALA A 142 -6.32 0.26 11.85
N ARG A 143 -6.24 -0.40 13.01
CA ARG A 143 -7.40 -0.53 13.92
C ARG A 143 -7.89 0.83 14.39
N ASN A 144 -6.97 1.71 14.78
CA ASN A 144 -7.31 3.04 15.23
C ASN A 144 -8.02 3.84 14.12
N PHE A 145 -7.50 3.76 12.90
CA PHE A 145 -8.14 4.43 11.77
C PHE A 145 -9.56 3.90 11.53
N ARG A 146 -9.75 2.59 11.58
CA ARG A 146 -11.06 1.98 11.39
C ARG A 146 -12.03 2.33 12.51
N ASP A 147 -11.55 2.41 13.74
CA ASP A 147 -12.38 2.79 14.88
C ASP A 147 -12.90 4.24 14.77
N GLU A 148 -12.12 5.10 14.14
CA GLU A 148 -12.47 6.52 13.97
C GLU A 148 -13.23 6.80 12.65
N ASN A 149 -13.20 5.90 11.72
CA ASN A 149 -13.75 6.08 10.37
C ASN A 149 -14.58 4.89 9.92
#